data_755bf8db3e86ffde3b51b4cbab917c13
#
_entry.id   755bf8db3e86ffde3b51b4cbab917c13
#
_cell.length_a   1.000
_cell.length_b   1.000
_cell.length_c   1.000
_cell.angle_alpha   90.00
_cell.angle_beta   90.00
_cell.angle_gamma   90.00
#
_symmetry.space_group_name_H-M   'P 1'
#
loop_
_entity.id
_entity.type
_entity.pdbx_description
1 polymer ?
#
loop_
_entity_poly.entity_id
_entity_poly.type
_entity_poly.pdbx_seq_one_letter_code
_entity_poly.pdbx_strand_id
1 'polypeptide(L)'
;PGEWHLNPKNGFLSYLPLPGQDMTKAEVVAPMLTRLLEVAGTPERPVRNLHFKGIRFEHAAWDLPPGGYMGVQACHYITSEKDKKAWKRIEAAVRWNYVESSSLTDGGIAHVGGCGIELVTRCRNNVIEGNHVFDVSGNGIMLGGPKEEEDVPKNNRIANNHVHACG
;
A
#
# COMPACT_ATOMS: atom_id res chain seq x y z
N PRO A 1 17.62 21.06 0.43
CA PRO A 1 17.62 20.32 -0.84
C PRO A 1 16.75 19.07 -0.76
N GLY A 2 16.07 18.73 -1.87
CA GLY A 2 15.12 17.61 -1.91
C GLY A 2 13.71 17.95 -1.41
N GLU A 3 13.50 19.15 -0.91
CA GLU A 3 12.17 19.58 -0.45
C GLU A 3 11.31 20.05 -1.61
N TRP A 4 10.01 19.86 -1.49
CA TRP A 4 9.04 20.31 -2.47
C TRP A 4 7.81 20.94 -1.79
N HIS A 5 7.12 21.80 -2.53
CA HIS A 5 5.89 22.45 -2.09
C HIS A 5 4.93 22.58 -3.26
N LEU A 6 3.71 22.05 -3.10
CA LEU A 6 2.61 22.25 -4.03
C LEU A 6 1.73 23.39 -3.54
N ASN A 7 1.56 24.44 -4.36
CA ASN A 7 0.60 25.49 -4.09
C ASN A 7 -0.79 25.08 -4.63
N PRO A 8 -1.75 24.73 -3.75
CA PRO A 8 -3.05 24.23 -4.19
C PRO A 8 -3.93 25.28 -4.89
N LYS A 9 -3.61 26.58 -4.74
CA LYS A 9 -4.39 27.66 -5.36
C LYS A 9 -4.12 27.83 -6.86
N ASN A 10 -2.92 27.51 -7.30
CA ASN A 10 -2.49 27.71 -8.68
C ASN A 10 -1.89 26.47 -9.33
N GLY A 11 -1.75 25.37 -8.59
CA GLY A 11 -1.21 24.10 -9.08
C GLY A 11 0.31 24.09 -9.31
N PHE A 12 1.04 25.15 -8.90
CA PHE A 12 2.49 25.17 -9.07
C PHE A 12 3.20 24.30 -8.04
N LEU A 13 4.03 23.38 -8.55
CA LEU A 13 4.98 22.60 -7.76
C LEU A 13 6.34 23.28 -7.76
N SER A 14 6.84 23.60 -6.59
CA SER A 14 8.21 24.10 -6.39
C SER A 14 9.07 23.00 -5.77
N TYR A 15 10.25 22.81 -6.29
CA TYR A 15 11.20 21.81 -5.80
C TYR A 15 12.58 22.44 -5.64
N LEU A 16 13.25 22.16 -4.51
CA LEU A 16 14.61 22.56 -4.25
C LEU A 16 15.57 21.41 -4.59
N PRO A 17 16.29 21.46 -5.73
CA PRO A 17 17.07 20.34 -6.22
C PRO A 17 18.15 19.87 -5.24
N LEU A 18 18.44 18.58 -5.27
CA LEU A 18 19.61 18.02 -4.60
C LEU A 18 20.90 18.51 -5.27
N PRO A 19 22.03 18.61 -4.53
CA PRO A 19 23.30 18.98 -5.11
C PRO A 19 23.67 18.07 -6.30
N GLY A 20 23.92 18.69 -7.46
CA GLY A 20 24.30 17.97 -8.68
C GLY A 20 23.13 17.38 -9.49
N GLN A 21 21.89 17.57 -9.06
CA GLN A 21 20.71 17.12 -9.82
C GLN A 21 20.45 18.04 -11.02
N ASP A 22 20.35 17.45 -12.21
CA ASP A 22 20.01 18.15 -13.45
C ASP A 22 18.48 18.13 -13.64
N MET A 23 17.84 19.26 -13.36
CA MET A 23 16.39 19.39 -13.44
C MET A 23 15.84 19.33 -14.87
N THR A 24 16.67 19.48 -15.89
CA THR A 24 16.25 19.34 -17.29
C THR A 24 16.03 17.87 -17.70
N LYS A 25 16.51 16.94 -16.87
CA LYS A 25 16.40 15.49 -17.04
C LYS A 25 15.59 14.82 -15.93
N ALA A 26 15.09 15.60 -14.97
CA ALA A 26 14.33 15.05 -13.86
C ALA A 26 12.98 14.53 -14.35
N GLU A 27 12.67 13.29 -13.99
CA GLU A 27 11.34 12.73 -14.14
C GLU A 27 10.52 13.06 -12.89
N VAL A 28 9.32 13.57 -13.09
CA VAL A 28 8.39 13.91 -11.99
C VAL A 28 7.10 13.15 -12.20
N VAL A 29 6.74 12.33 -11.21
CA VAL A 29 5.49 11.57 -11.22
C VAL A 29 4.54 12.13 -10.16
N ALA A 30 3.33 12.49 -10.57
CA ALA A 30 2.25 12.88 -9.67
C ALA A 30 1.24 11.75 -9.57
N PRO A 31 1.23 10.95 -8.50
CA PRO A 31 0.30 9.84 -8.36
C PRO A 31 -1.13 10.34 -8.19
N MET A 32 -2.08 9.69 -8.88
CA MET A 32 -3.51 10.04 -8.84
C MET A 32 -4.36 8.98 -8.16
N LEU A 33 -3.89 7.72 -8.11
CA LEU A 33 -4.62 6.60 -7.54
C LEU A 33 -4.04 6.23 -6.17
N THR A 34 -4.90 6.04 -5.20
CA THR A 34 -4.51 5.52 -3.88
C THR A 34 -4.39 3.99 -3.89
N ARG A 35 -5.05 3.33 -4.86
CA ARG A 35 -5.02 1.87 -5.04
C ARG A 35 -4.76 1.53 -6.51
N LEU A 36 -3.73 0.73 -6.74
CA LEU A 36 -3.30 0.32 -8.08
C LEU A 36 -3.90 -1.02 -8.51
N LEU A 37 -4.13 -1.91 -7.54
CA LEU A 37 -4.75 -3.21 -7.77
C LEU A 37 -5.69 -3.57 -6.62
N GLU A 38 -6.93 -3.90 -6.96
CA GLU A 38 -7.87 -4.53 -6.04
C GLU A 38 -8.36 -5.85 -6.63
N VAL A 39 -8.22 -6.93 -5.84
CA VAL A 39 -8.79 -8.23 -6.15
C VAL A 39 -9.79 -8.55 -5.06
N ALA A 40 -11.09 -8.52 -5.41
CA ALA A 40 -12.18 -8.67 -4.45
C ALA A 40 -13.15 -9.75 -4.89
N GLY A 41 -13.18 -10.84 -4.14
CA GLY A 41 -14.23 -11.86 -4.20
C GLY A 41 -15.31 -11.63 -3.15
N THR A 42 -16.15 -12.65 -2.95
CA THR A 42 -17.15 -12.73 -1.88
C THR A 42 -17.01 -14.06 -1.14
N PRO A 43 -17.65 -14.22 0.03
CA PRO A 43 -17.64 -15.51 0.74
C PRO A 43 -18.09 -16.69 -0.12
N GLU A 44 -19.10 -16.48 -1.00
CA GLU A 44 -19.67 -17.51 -1.86
C GLU A 44 -18.89 -17.69 -3.17
N ARG A 45 -18.19 -16.63 -3.60
CA ARG A 45 -17.49 -16.57 -4.88
C ARG A 45 -16.11 -15.95 -4.71
N PRO A 46 -15.17 -16.61 -4.02
CA PRO A 46 -13.80 -16.11 -3.92
C PRO A 46 -13.11 -16.12 -5.28
N VAL A 47 -12.21 -15.16 -5.48
CA VAL A 47 -11.33 -15.14 -6.65
C VAL A 47 -10.24 -16.19 -6.47
N ARG A 48 -9.99 -17.00 -7.50
CA ARG A 48 -9.03 -18.11 -7.45
C ARG A 48 -8.13 -18.16 -8.66
N ASN A 49 -6.94 -18.72 -8.46
CA ASN A 49 -5.98 -19.04 -9.52
C ASN A 49 -5.58 -17.82 -10.37
N LEU A 50 -5.41 -16.69 -9.72
CA LEU A 50 -4.93 -15.45 -10.34
C LEU A 50 -3.46 -15.27 -10.02
N HIS A 51 -2.61 -15.23 -11.06
CA HIS A 51 -1.16 -15.20 -10.88
C HIS A 51 -0.55 -13.97 -11.54
N PHE A 52 0.01 -13.08 -10.71
CA PHE A 52 0.80 -11.93 -11.15
C PHE A 52 2.27 -12.27 -11.00
N LYS A 53 3.03 -12.16 -12.08
CA LYS A 53 4.47 -12.41 -12.08
C LYS A 53 5.23 -11.29 -12.76
N GLY A 54 6.28 -10.79 -12.11
CA GLY A 54 7.17 -9.79 -12.69
C GLY A 54 6.53 -8.40 -12.86
N ILE A 55 5.41 -8.13 -12.18
CA ILE A 55 4.71 -6.85 -12.28
C ILE A 55 5.17 -5.92 -11.16
N ARG A 56 5.42 -4.66 -11.52
CA ARG A 56 5.70 -3.60 -10.57
C ARG A 56 4.49 -2.68 -10.43
N PHE A 57 4.13 -2.37 -9.18
CA PHE A 57 3.08 -1.43 -8.81
C PHE A 57 3.76 -0.23 -8.16
N GLU A 58 3.73 0.92 -8.81
CA GLU A 58 4.49 2.09 -8.40
C GLU A 58 3.63 3.36 -8.44
N HIS A 59 3.98 4.34 -7.61
CA HIS A 59 3.37 5.66 -7.59
C HIS A 59 1.89 5.65 -7.20
N ALA A 60 1.59 5.14 -6.00
CA ALA A 60 0.27 5.30 -5.41
C ALA A 60 0.24 6.50 -4.45
N ALA A 61 -0.80 7.31 -4.55
CA ALA A 61 -1.05 8.42 -3.65
C ALA A 61 -1.56 7.95 -2.28
N TRP A 62 -1.47 8.83 -1.31
CA TRP A 62 -2.25 8.78 -0.08
C TRP A 62 -2.59 10.20 0.34
N ASP A 63 -3.86 10.45 0.61
CA ASP A 63 -4.34 11.77 0.99
C ASP A 63 -4.50 11.86 2.51
N LEU A 64 -4.04 12.96 3.08
CA LEU A 64 -4.26 13.25 4.49
C LEU A 64 -5.78 13.33 4.76
N PRO A 65 -6.32 12.54 5.71
CA PRO A 65 -7.74 12.57 6.00
C PRO A 65 -8.22 13.95 6.44
N PRO A 66 -9.40 14.43 5.98
CA PRO A 66 -9.92 15.74 6.36
C PRO A 66 -10.10 15.94 7.86
N GLY A 67 -10.33 14.86 8.61
CA GLY A 67 -10.45 14.87 10.08
C GLY A 67 -9.12 14.87 10.83
N GLY A 68 -7.98 14.96 10.11
CA GLY A 68 -6.66 14.86 10.67
C GLY A 68 -6.11 13.44 10.74
N TYR A 69 -4.85 13.33 11.12
CA TYR A 69 -4.12 12.06 11.23
C TYR A 69 -3.33 12.05 12.53
N MET A 70 -3.68 11.13 13.40
CA MET A 70 -2.88 10.80 14.56
C MET A 70 -2.48 9.34 14.45
N GLY A 71 -1.23 9.10 14.11
CA GLY A 71 -0.67 7.75 14.00
C GLY A 71 -0.73 7.03 15.34
N VAL A 72 -1.19 5.79 15.31
CA VAL A 72 -1.26 4.96 16.51
C VAL A 72 -0.12 3.95 16.46
N GLN A 73 -0.26 2.90 15.68
CA GLN A 73 0.74 1.86 15.51
C GLN A 73 0.39 1.00 14.29
N ALA A 74 1.42 0.41 13.64
CA ALA A 74 1.23 -0.54 12.55
C ALA A 74 0.27 -0.04 11.46
N CYS A 75 0.45 1.19 11.00
CA CYS A 75 -0.38 1.84 9.98
C CYS A 75 -1.85 2.00 10.36
N HIS A 76 -2.15 2.11 11.64
CA HIS A 76 -3.44 2.55 12.11
C HIS A 76 -3.39 4.01 12.55
N TYR A 77 -4.48 4.71 12.38
CA TYR A 77 -4.61 6.10 12.81
C TYR A 77 -6.02 6.39 13.34
N ILE A 78 -6.13 7.48 14.07
CA ILE A 78 -7.41 8.06 14.50
C ILE A 78 -7.49 9.49 14.00
N THR A 79 -8.70 9.99 13.79
CA THR A 79 -8.92 11.37 13.31
C THR A 79 -9.11 12.37 14.44
N SER A 80 -9.37 11.89 15.66
CA SER A 80 -9.45 12.73 16.86
C SER A 80 -9.24 11.89 18.13
N GLU A 81 -8.77 12.52 19.21
CA GLU A 81 -8.61 11.84 20.50
C GLU A 81 -9.95 11.33 21.09
N LYS A 82 -11.08 11.92 20.69
CA LYS A 82 -12.41 11.49 21.12
C LYS A 82 -12.79 10.13 20.53
N ASP A 83 -12.20 9.76 19.40
CA ASP A 83 -12.51 8.54 18.66
C ASP A 83 -11.48 7.42 18.89
N LYS A 84 -10.88 7.35 20.08
CA LYS A 84 -9.82 6.34 20.40
C LYS A 84 -10.19 4.88 20.12
N LYS A 85 -11.48 4.58 19.91
CA LYS A 85 -11.96 3.24 19.53
C LYS A 85 -12.22 3.07 18.03
N ALA A 86 -12.14 4.15 17.25
CA ALA A 86 -12.41 4.14 15.81
C ALA A 86 -11.11 4.16 15.01
N TRP A 87 -10.25 3.18 15.26
CA TRP A 87 -9.01 3.04 14.51
C TRP A 87 -9.30 2.81 13.04
N LYS A 88 -8.68 3.61 12.22
CA LYS A 88 -8.69 3.49 10.77
C LYS A 88 -7.36 2.91 10.32
N ARG A 89 -7.37 2.29 9.17
CA ARG A 89 -6.19 1.70 8.55
C ARG A 89 -5.73 2.55 7.39
N ILE A 90 -4.43 2.69 7.21
CA ILE A 90 -3.88 3.22 5.97
C ILE A 90 -4.07 2.15 4.89
N GLU A 91 -4.66 2.53 3.77
CA GLU A 91 -4.95 1.63 2.66
C GLU A 91 -3.68 1.20 1.94
N ALA A 92 -3.71 -0.01 1.36
CA ALA A 92 -2.62 -0.53 0.56
C ALA A 92 -2.82 -0.27 -0.93
N ALA A 93 -1.71 -0.07 -1.65
CA ALA A 93 -1.71 0.07 -3.11
C ALA A 93 -2.18 -1.21 -3.81
N VAL A 94 -1.88 -2.38 -3.24
CA VAL A 94 -2.35 -3.69 -3.71
C VAL A 94 -3.17 -4.35 -2.61
N ARG A 95 -4.44 -4.65 -2.88
CA ARG A 95 -5.36 -5.22 -1.89
C ARG A 95 -6.06 -6.46 -2.40
N TRP A 96 -6.04 -7.50 -1.56
CA TRP A 96 -6.74 -8.75 -1.83
C TRP A 96 -7.77 -9.04 -0.75
N ASN A 97 -8.98 -9.41 -1.19
CA ASN A 97 -10.10 -9.71 -0.32
C ASN A 97 -10.88 -10.91 -0.86
N TYR A 98 -11.07 -11.98 -0.10
CA TYR A 98 -11.63 -13.26 -0.55
C TYR A 98 -10.87 -13.82 -1.77
N VAL A 99 -9.55 -13.92 -1.66
CA VAL A 99 -8.67 -14.45 -2.72
C VAL A 99 -8.04 -15.75 -2.25
N GLU A 100 -8.09 -16.78 -3.11
CA GLU A 100 -7.56 -18.09 -2.80
C GLU A 100 -6.65 -18.63 -3.91
N SER A 101 -5.63 -19.42 -3.54
CA SER A 101 -4.77 -20.14 -4.48
C SER A 101 -4.19 -19.25 -5.59
N SER A 102 -3.83 -18.03 -5.23
CA SER A 102 -3.34 -16.99 -6.14
C SER A 102 -1.94 -16.53 -5.77
N SER A 103 -1.25 -15.83 -6.64
CA SER A 103 0.12 -15.41 -6.36
C SER A 103 0.48 -14.02 -6.89
N LEU A 104 1.41 -13.36 -6.18
CA LEU A 104 2.13 -12.18 -6.62
C LEU A 104 3.62 -12.46 -6.42
N THR A 105 4.36 -12.65 -7.52
CA THR A 105 5.73 -13.13 -7.46
C THR A 105 6.68 -12.36 -8.36
N ASP A 106 7.93 -12.27 -7.93
CA ASP A 106 9.06 -11.74 -8.72
C ASP A 106 8.83 -10.32 -9.26
N GLY A 107 8.00 -9.55 -8.58
CA GLY A 107 7.62 -8.18 -8.94
C GLY A 107 8.13 -7.14 -7.95
N GLY A 108 7.40 -6.03 -7.85
CA GLY A 108 7.76 -4.99 -6.90
C GLY A 108 6.64 -4.04 -6.54
N ILE A 109 6.84 -3.34 -5.43
CA ILE A 109 6.00 -2.23 -4.99
C ILE A 109 6.90 -1.12 -4.50
N ALA A 110 6.74 0.08 -5.04
CA ALA A 110 7.57 1.21 -4.67
C ALA A 110 6.85 2.56 -4.84
N HIS A 111 7.39 3.59 -4.17
CA HIS A 111 6.89 4.96 -4.27
C HIS A 111 5.41 5.07 -3.91
N VAL A 112 5.04 4.49 -2.75
CA VAL A 112 3.64 4.38 -2.31
C VAL A 112 3.41 5.21 -1.07
N GLY A 113 2.48 6.15 -1.15
CA GLY A 113 2.12 7.03 -0.02
C GLY A 113 1.33 6.33 1.10
N GLY A 114 0.72 5.17 0.82
CA GLY A 114 0.04 4.33 1.80
C GLY A 114 0.83 3.08 2.17
N CYS A 115 0.15 1.95 2.36
CA CYS A 115 0.77 0.64 2.56
C CYS A 115 1.00 -0.07 1.21
N GLY A 116 1.90 -1.05 1.19
CA GLY A 116 2.25 -1.78 -0.03
C GLY A 116 1.19 -2.82 -0.43
N ILE A 117 1.24 -3.98 0.19
CA ILE A 117 0.34 -5.12 -0.08
C ILE A 117 -0.51 -5.42 1.16
N GLU A 118 -1.78 -5.72 0.96
CA GLU A 118 -2.69 -6.13 2.03
C GLU A 118 -3.54 -7.36 1.61
N LEU A 119 -3.44 -8.44 2.40
CA LEU A 119 -4.34 -9.58 2.34
C LEU A 119 -5.33 -9.47 3.49
N VAL A 120 -6.60 -9.20 3.19
CA VAL A 120 -7.61 -8.86 4.21
C VAL A 120 -8.41 -10.08 4.64
N THR A 121 -9.64 -10.20 4.14
CA THR A 121 -10.61 -11.18 4.59
C THR A 121 -10.48 -12.47 3.81
N ARG A 122 -10.43 -13.62 4.49
CA ARG A 122 -10.43 -14.98 3.92
C ARG A 122 -9.46 -15.19 2.75
N CYS A 123 -8.34 -14.47 2.73
CA CYS A 123 -7.27 -14.77 1.79
C CYS A 123 -6.60 -16.08 2.20
N ARG A 124 -6.61 -17.11 1.34
CA ARG A 124 -6.15 -18.46 1.70
C ARG A 124 -5.28 -19.08 0.63
N ASN A 125 -4.24 -19.80 1.08
CA ASN A 125 -3.35 -20.55 0.20
C ASN A 125 -2.70 -19.70 -0.91
N ASN A 126 -2.47 -18.41 -0.63
CA ASN A 126 -1.83 -17.50 -1.58
C ASN A 126 -0.32 -17.46 -1.38
N VAL A 127 0.38 -17.02 -2.40
CA VAL A 127 1.83 -16.88 -2.40
C VAL A 127 2.23 -15.43 -2.74
N ILE A 128 2.96 -14.80 -1.82
CA ILE A 128 3.61 -13.50 -2.03
C ILE A 128 5.11 -13.75 -1.89
N GLU A 129 5.83 -13.86 -3.00
CA GLU A 129 7.21 -14.35 -2.97
C GLU A 129 8.11 -13.64 -3.97
N GLY A 130 9.36 -13.37 -3.57
CA GLY A 130 10.39 -12.83 -4.46
C GLY A 130 10.18 -11.37 -4.85
N ASN A 131 9.31 -10.63 -4.16
CA ASN A 131 9.03 -9.23 -4.51
C ASN A 131 10.02 -8.27 -3.84
N HIS A 132 10.29 -7.16 -4.50
CA HIS A 132 11.01 -6.02 -3.94
C HIS A 132 10.01 -4.94 -3.52
N VAL A 133 9.88 -4.70 -2.22
CA VAL A 133 8.94 -3.73 -1.62
C VAL A 133 9.73 -2.67 -0.90
N PHE A 134 9.70 -1.43 -1.39
CA PHE A 134 10.49 -0.34 -0.80
C PHE A 134 9.87 1.03 -1.08
N ASP A 135 10.33 2.03 -0.33
CA ASP A 135 9.81 3.41 -0.40
C ASP A 135 8.27 3.43 -0.29
N VAL A 136 7.80 2.83 0.80
CA VAL A 136 6.40 2.70 1.16
C VAL A 136 6.17 3.44 2.47
N SER A 137 5.30 4.45 2.47
CA SER A 137 5.09 5.31 3.65
C SER A 137 4.37 4.61 4.81
N GLY A 138 3.86 3.41 4.59
CA GLY A 138 3.26 2.57 5.60
C GLY A 138 3.89 1.18 5.66
N ASN A 139 3.12 0.16 6.07
CA ASN A 139 3.60 -1.22 6.09
C ASN A 139 3.85 -1.76 4.67
N GLY A 140 4.97 -2.43 4.47
CA GLY A 140 5.27 -3.06 3.18
C GLY A 140 4.29 -4.18 2.83
N ILE A 141 4.07 -5.13 3.74
CA ILE A 141 3.15 -6.26 3.56
C ILE A 141 2.31 -6.43 4.83
N MET A 142 1.00 -6.52 4.68
CA MET A 142 0.05 -6.71 5.78
C MET A 142 -0.84 -7.92 5.57
N LEU A 143 -1.12 -8.62 6.66
CA LEU A 143 -2.13 -9.68 6.70
C LEU A 143 -3.16 -9.41 7.77
N GLY A 144 -4.42 -9.70 7.45
CA GLY A 144 -5.47 -9.83 8.44
C GLY A 144 -6.17 -8.54 8.78
N GLY A 145 -6.68 -8.51 10.03
CA GLY A 145 -7.55 -7.48 10.55
C GLY A 145 -9.04 -7.78 10.41
N PRO A 146 -9.47 -9.05 10.17
CA PRO A 146 -10.88 -9.38 10.21
C PRO A 146 -11.40 -9.30 11.65
N LYS A 147 -12.71 -9.10 11.78
CA LYS A 147 -13.38 -9.10 13.08
C LYS A 147 -13.74 -10.51 13.53
N GLU A 148 -14.07 -11.38 12.59
CA GLU A 148 -14.56 -12.73 12.84
C GLU A 148 -13.47 -13.76 12.59
N GLU A 149 -13.44 -14.82 13.40
CA GLU A 149 -12.43 -15.88 13.29
C GLU A 149 -12.46 -16.59 11.92
N GLU A 150 -13.64 -16.79 11.37
CA GLU A 150 -13.82 -17.43 10.07
C GLU A 150 -13.24 -16.61 8.92
N ASP A 151 -13.07 -15.31 9.11
CA ASP A 151 -12.56 -14.38 8.13
C ASP A 151 -11.03 -14.21 8.14
N VAL A 152 -10.36 -14.90 9.06
CA VAL A 152 -8.90 -14.85 9.18
C VAL A 152 -8.22 -15.41 7.92
N PRO A 153 -7.24 -14.69 7.35
CA PRO A 153 -6.37 -15.23 6.31
C PRO A 153 -5.60 -16.45 6.82
N LYS A 154 -5.57 -17.55 6.04
CA LYS A 154 -4.95 -18.82 6.45
C LYS A 154 -4.07 -19.40 5.35
N ASN A 155 -2.99 -20.06 5.75
CA ASN A 155 -2.11 -20.84 4.88
C ASN A 155 -1.49 -20.01 3.73
N ASN A 156 -1.32 -18.70 3.92
CA ASN A 156 -0.63 -17.88 2.94
C ASN A 156 0.89 -18.01 3.15
N ARG A 157 1.63 -18.12 2.04
CA ARG A 157 3.08 -18.13 2.04
C ARG A 157 3.60 -16.74 1.70
N ILE A 158 4.35 -16.14 2.62
CA ILE A 158 5.06 -14.88 2.39
C ILE A 158 6.54 -15.17 2.61
N ALA A 159 7.32 -15.19 1.54
CA ALA A 159 8.71 -15.64 1.60
C ALA A 159 9.60 -14.91 0.59
N ASN A 160 10.88 -14.81 0.89
CA ASN A 160 11.91 -14.29 -0.02
C ASN A 160 11.61 -12.87 -0.57
N ASN A 161 10.76 -12.10 0.11
CA ASN A 161 10.55 -10.70 -0.26
C ASN A 161 11.63 -9.83 0.37
N HIS A 162 12.18 -8.92 -0.42
CA HIS A 162 13.07 -7.88 0.10
C HIS A 162 12.24 -6.65 0.44
N VAL A 163 12.02 -6.42 1.73
CA VAL A 163 11.19 -5.31 2.25
C VAL A 163 12.08 -4.35 3.02
N HIS A 164 12.15 -3.08 2.60
CA HIS A 164 12.95 -2.05 3.27
C HIS A 164 12.41 -0.64 2.99
N ALA A 165 12.92 0.37 3.70
CA ALA A 165 12.48 1.76 3.59
C ALA A 165 10.94 1.86 3.65
N CYS A 166 10.35 1.24 4.67
CA CYS A 166 8.93 1.30 5.00
C CYS A 166 8.74 2.08 6.30
N GLY A 167 7.68 2.91 6.40
CA GLY A 167 7.41 3.79 7.54
C GLY A 167 6.52 3.21 8.61
#